data_142f66fc3bce81ca9f8b053e4f23db41
#
_entry.id   142f66fc3bce81ca9f8b053e4f23db41
#
_cell.length_a   1.000
_cell.length_b   1.000
_cell.length_c   1.000
_cell.angle_alpha   90.00
_cell.angle_beta   90.00
_cell.angle_gamma   90.00
#
_symmetry.space_group_name_H-M   'P 1'
#
loop_
_entity.id
_entity.type
_entity.pdbx_description
1 polymer ?
#
loop_
_entity_poly.entity_id
_entity_poly.type
_entity_poly.pdbx_seq_one_letter_code
_entity_poly.pdbx_strand_id
1 'polypeptide(L)'
;MARIAVLCGTGMSALASQLASAPGAAVNTMRVDSEWGQVPATLVSVDEDEVLIIDRHHSDSGSRTPPHGIEHRANVHAAASFQPELVLSINSVGSMCEELPPGSIGVAADVLDLAERPWTFYDDHATHADRTSCFNSGASEVCAKALEDTQGQVASGLVVAQCVGPQFETPSEIDALERLGADVVGMTLGPESRLVAERGILHVALVCSSNWAAGRTPGSPEAEIDHDTVDAMAATMRESVGECVKALLS
;
A
#
# COMPACT_ATOMS: atom_id res chain seq x y z
N MET A 1 -20.59 -6.47 -11.04
CA MET A 1 -20.45 -5.62 -9.83
C MET A 1 -19.22 -6.09 -9.07
N ALA A 2 -18.10 -5.41 -9.30
CA ALA A 2 -16.84 -5.66 -8.56
C ALA A 2 -16.79 -4.78 -7.31
N ARG A 3 -16.24 -5.31 -6.22
CA ARG A 3 -16.07 -4.58 -4.96
C ARG A 3 -14.62 -4.66 -4.52
N ILE A 4 -13.95 -3.52 -4.46
CA ILE A 4 -12.53 -3.43 -4.10
C ILE A 4 -12.37 -2.52 -2.89
N ALA A 5 -11.56 -2.91 -1.92
CA ALA A 5 -11.12 -2.01 -0.86
C ALA A 5 -9.67 -1.58 -1.11
N VAL A 6 -9.42 -0.29 -0.98
CA VAL A 6 -8.09 0.32 -1.21
C VAL A 6 -7.56 0.87 0.11
N LEU A 7 -6.42 0.35 0.56
CA LEU A 7 -5.64 0.90 1.66
C LEU A 7 -4.55 1.80 1.06
N CYS A 8 -4.70 3.10 1.19
CA CYS A 8 -3.75 4.05 0.62
C CYS A 8 -3.05 4.89 1.70
N GLY A 9 -1.99 5.56 1.33
CA GLY A 9 -1.17 6.34 2.24
C GLY A 9 -0.64 7.61 1.59
N THR A 10 0.64 7.85 1.77
CA THR A 10 1.37 9.02 1.29
C THR A 10 1.08 9.31 -0.19
N GLY A 11 0.76 10.56 -0.50
CA GLY A 11 0.51 11.02 -1.88
C GLY A 11 -0.87 10.69 -2.46
N MET A 12 -1.69 9.84 -1.80
CA MET A 12 -2.94 9.31 -2.37
C MET A 12 -4.22 10.00 -1.88
N SER A 13 -4.14 11.11 -1.16
CA SER A 13 -5.30 11.81 -0.56
C SER A 13 -6.38 12.23 -1.57
N ALA A 14 -6.03 12.45 -2.84
CA ALA A 14 -6.98 12.83 -3.89
C ALA A 14 -7.42 11.64 -4.78
N LEU A 15 -7.06 10.39 -4.46
CA LEU A 15 -7.43 9.22 -5.27
C LEU A 15 -8.95 9.07 -5.39
N ALA A 16 -9.69 9.28 -4.29
CA ALA A 16 -11.16 9.24 -4.32
C ALA A 16 -11.76 10.27 -5.27
N SER A 17 -11.24 11.51 -5.25
CA SER A 17 -11.70 12.58 -6.14
C SER A 17 -11.37 12.29 -7.61
N GLN A 18 -10.23 11.65 -7.87
CA GLN A 18 -9.83 11.23 -9.20
C GLN A 18 -10.79 10.16 -9.76
N LEU A 19 -11.08 9.12 -9.01
CA LEU A 19 -12.01 8.06 -9.41
C LEU A 19 -13.44 8.62 -9.57
N ALA A 20 -13.83 9.56 -8.71
CA ALA A 20 -15.11 10.24 -8.77
C ALA A 20 -15.27 11.18 -9.98
N SER A 21 -14.22 11.46 -10.73
CA SER A 21 -14.32 12.25 -11.96
C SER A 21 -14.95 11.50 -13.14
N ALA A 22 -15.14 10.18 -13.01
CA ALA A 22 -15.82 9.36 -14.01
C ALA A 22 -17.31 9.80 -14.14
N PRO A 23 -17.87 9.85 -15.37
CA PRO A 23 -19.28 10.17 -15.56
C PRO A 23 -20.18 9.18 -14.78
N GLY A 24 -21.14 9.72 -14.03
CA GLY A 24 -22.07 8.88 -13.23
C GLY A 24 -21.55 8.41 -11.88
N ALA A 25 -20.31 8.74 -11.53
CA ALA A 25 -19.76 8.36 -10.24
C ALA A 25 -20.49 9.04 -9.07
N ALA A 26 -20.74 8.26 -8.01
CA ALA A 26 -21.27 8.76 -6.74
C ALA A 26 -20.21 8.61 -5.64
N VAL A 27 -20.14 9.58 -4.72
CA VAL A 27 -19.20 9.56 -3.60
C VAL A 27 -19.95 9.66 -2.28
N ASN A 28 -19.69 8.74 -1.39
CA ASN A 28 -20.24 8.74 -0.04
C ASN A 28 -19.10 8.61 0.97
N THR A 29 -19.12 9.43 2.00
CA THR A 29 -18.21 9.30 3.14
C THR A 29 -18.89 8.55 4.28
N MET A 30 -18.18 7.67 4.94
CA MET A 30 -18.68 6.89 6.06
C MET A 30 -17.62 6.73 7.14
N ARG A 31 -18.04 6.26 8.29
CA ARG A 31 -17.13 5.83 9.36
C ARG A 31 -17.47 4.37 9.72
N VAL A 32 -16.45 3.56 9.82
CA VAL A 32 -16.58 2.14 10.22
C VAL A 32 -16.05 1.99 11.63
N ASP A 33 -16.92 1.53 12.54
CA ASP A 33 -16.56 1.29 13.93
C ASP A 33 -15.95 -0.11 14.12
N SER A 34 -14.95 -0.21 14.99
CA SER A 34 -14.38 -1.47 15.43
C SER A 34 -13.89 -1.36 16.89
N GLU A 35 -13.54 -2.49 17.49
CA GLU A 35 -12.91 -2.52 18.81
C GLU A 35 -11.52 -1.87 18.81
N TRP A 36 -10.89 -1.72 17.66
CA TRP A 36 -9.57 -1.07 17.47
C TRP A 36 -9.67 0.41 17.11
N GLY A 37 -10.88 0.96 16.98
CA GLY A 37 -11.13 2.35 16.67
C GLY A 37 -12.07 2.55 15.49
N GLN A 38 -12.35 3.84 15.23
CA GLN A 38 -13.23 4.27 14.13
C GLN A 38 -12.39 4.69 12.93
N VAL A 39 -12.73 4.21 11.75
CA VAL A 39 -12.01 4.46 10.48
C VAL A 39 -12.90 5.26 9.54
N PRO A 40 -12.48 6.49 9.15
CA PRO A 40 -13.13 7.22 8.06
C PRO A 40 -12.80 6.55 6.72
N ALA A 41 -13.81 6.38 5.88
CA ALA A 41 -13.68 5.77 4.57
C ALA A 41 -14.51 6.54 3.54
N THR A 42 -14.08 6.48 2.29
CA THR A 42 -14.79 7.06 1.15
C THR A 42 -15.20 5.96 0.20
N LEU A 43 -16.49 5.80 -0.03
CA LEU A 43 -17.04 4.91 -1.03
C LEU A 43 -17.22 5.67 -2.33
N VAL A 44 -16.59 5.19 -3.39
CA VAL A 44 -16.80 5.64 -4.76
C VAL A 44 -17.54 4.55 -5.52
N SER A 45 -18.71 4.87 -6.06
CA SER A 45 -19.49 3.95 -6.89
C SER A 45 -19.45 4.47 -8.34
N VAL A 46 -19.10 3.59 -9.27
CA VAL A 46 -19.09 3.89 -10.72
C VAL A 46 -19.89 2.77 -11.39
N ASP A 47 -21.01 3.12 -12.00
CA ASP A 47 -21.98 2.15 -12.53
C ASP A 47 -22.41 1.10 -11.48
N GLU A 48 -22.08 -0.18 -11.68
CA GLU A 48 -22.37 -1.25 -10.72
C GLU A 48 -21.18 -1.58 -9.80
N ASP A 49 -20.04 -0.94 -9.98
CA ASP A 49 -18.82 -1.23 -9.25
C ASP A 49 -18.57 -0.27 -8.08
N GLU A 50 -17.96 -0.78 -7.03
CA GLU A 50 -17.75 -0.05 -5.78
C GLU A 50 -16.28 -0.14 -5.33
N VAL A 51 -15.71 1.02 -4.97
CA VAL A 51 -14.36 1.13 -4.41
C VAL A 51 -14.44 1.82 -3.05
N LEU A 52 -14.10 1.09 -1.98
CA LEU A 52 -13.93 1.67 -0.65
C LEU A 52 -12.48 2.14 -0.47
N ILE A 53 -12.26 3.42 -0.24
CA ILE A 53 -10.93 4.02 -0.06
C ILE A 53 -10.73 4.39 1.40
N ILE A 54 -9.65 3.91 1.97
CA ILE A 54 -9.23 4.16 3.35
C ILE A 54 -7.83 4.78 3.33
N ASP A 55 -7.68 6.03 3.81
CA ASP A 55 -6.36 6.58 4.14
C ASP A 55 -5.88 5.94 5.45
N ARG A 56 -4.84 5.08 5.37
CA ARG A 56 -4.31 4.40 6.56
C ARG A 56 -3.73 5.34 7.62
N HIS A 57 -3.38 6.55 7.22
CA HIS A 57 -2.82 7.59 8.09
C HIS A 57 -3.88 8.53 8.67
N HIS A 58 -5.16 8.21 8.56
CA HIS A 58 -6.23 9.04 9.09
C HIS A 58 -6.03 9.38 10.56
N SER A 59 -6.55 10.52 10.99
CA SER A 59 -6.53 10.97 12.38
C SER A 59 -7.68 11.94 12.64
N ASP A 60 -8.26 11.88 13.82
CA ASP A 60 -9.28 12.83 14.26
C ASP A 60 -8.68 14.19 14.67
N SER A 61 -7.36 14.26 14.89
CA SER A 61 -6.66 15.50 15.30
C SER A 61 -6.34 16.45 14.16
N GLY A 62 -6.59 16.06 12.90
CA GLY A 62 -6.24 16.82 11.69
C GLY A 62 -4.77 16.70 11.26
N SER A 63 -3.93 16.04 12.07
CA SER A 63 -2.58 15.63 11.68
C SER A 63 -2.58 14.18 11.20
N ARG A 64 -1.66 13.81 10.31
CA ARG A 64 -1.55 12.40 9.86
C ARG A 64 -0.99 11.51 10.97
N THR A 65 -1.55 10.32 11.12
CA THR A 65 -1.00 9.30 12.01
C THR A 65 0.35 8.81 11.45
N PRO A 66 1.43 8.86 12.24
CA PRO A 66 2.73 8.37 11.78
C PRO A 66 2.73 6.83 11.60
N PRO A 67 3.62 6.26 10.75
CA PRO A 67 3.60 4.83 10.42
C PRO A 67 3.55 3.90 11.64
N HIS A 68 4.36 4.16 12.66
CA HIS A 68 4.42 3.36 13.90
C HIS A 68 3.18 3.50 14.80
N GLY A 69 2.35 4.52 14.57
CA GLY A 69 1.11 4.78 15.31
C GLY A 69 -0.16 4.27 14.62
N ILE A 70 -0.06 3.72 13.40
CA ILE A 70 -1.22 3.22 12.67
C ILE A 70 -1.80 1.98 13.39
N GLU A 71 -3.10 2.02 13.65
CA GLU A 71 -3.82 0.81 14.06
C GLU A 71 -4.31 0.06 12.81
N HIS A 72 -3.45 -0.81 12.30
CA HIS A 72 -3.70 -1.56 11.07
C HIS A 72 -4.91 -2.50 11.19
N ARG A 73 -5.23 -3.01 12.40
CA ARG A 73 -6.42 -3.85 12.62
C ARG A 73 -7.70 -3.08 12.32
N ALA A 74 -7.80 -1.81 12.77
CA ALA A 74 -8.94 -0.96 12.47
C ALA A 74 -9.10 -0.77 10.95
N ASN A 75 -8.03 -0.43 10.25
CA ASN A 75 -8.03 -0.19 8.80
C ASN A 75 -8.42 -1.44 8.00
N VAL A 76 -7.81 -2.59 8.29
CA VAL A 76 -8.12 -3.84 7.59
C VAL A 76 -9.49 -4.37 7.99
N HIS A 77 -9.94 -4.17 9.23
CA HIS A 77 -11.31 -4.48 9.63
C HIS A 77 -12.32 -3.66 8.83
N ALA A 78 -12.10 -2.36 8.67
CA ALA A 78 -12.96 -1.50 7.88
C ALA A 78 -13.02 -1.95 6.42
N ALA A 79 -11.87 -2.29 5.82
CA ALA A 79 -11.81 -2.85 4.48
C ALA A 79 -12.60 -4.17 4.38
N ALA A 80 -12.39 -5.11 5.31
CA ALA A 80 -13.05 -6.41 5.32
C ALA A 80 -14.57 -6.32 5.55
N SER A 81 -15.03 -5.35 6.37
CA SER A 81 -16.47 -5.12 6.64
C SER A 81 -17.25 -4.70 5.39
N PHE A 82 -16.57 -4.15 4.40
CA PHE A 82 -17.12 -3.87 3.09
C PHE A 82 -17.37 -5.13 2.26
N GLN A 83 -16.85 -6.29 2.67
CA GLN A 83 -16.89 -7.57 1.96
C GLN A 83 -16.34 -7.46 0.52
N PRO A 84 -15.13 -6.93 0.33
CA PRO A 84 -14.54 -6.79 -0.99
C PRO A 84 -14.09 -8.15 -1.52
N GLU A 85 -14.05 -8.28 -2.84
CA GLU A 85 -13.42 -9.42 -3.51
C GLU A 85 -11.89 -9.34 -3.41
N LEU A 86 -11.36 -8.11 -3.35
CA LEU A 86 -9.93 -7.82 -3.34
C LEU A 86 -9.61 -6.61 -2.46
N VAL A 87 -8.50 -6.70 -1.73
CA VAL A 87 -7.86 -5.55 -1.09
C VAL A 87 -6.65 -5.13 -1.94
N LEU A 88 -6.58 -3.85 -2.29
CA LEU A 88 -5.42 -3.21 -2.91
C LEU A 88 -4.69 -2.37 -1.87
N SER A 89 -3.45 -2.72 -1.55
CA SER A 89 -2.56 -1.86 -0.75
C SER A 89 -1.68 -1.00 -1.65
N ILE A 90 -1.62 0.30 -1.40
CA ILE A 90 -0.76 1.26 -2.11
C ILE A 90 0.24 1.81 -1.11
N ASN A 91 1.52 1.49 -1.29
CA ASN A 91 2.56 1.76 -0.31
C ASN A 91 3.68 2.60 -0.92
N SER A 92 4.01 3.73 -0.28
CA SER A 92 5.23 4.48 -0.59
C SER A 92 6.44 3.73 -0.04
N VAL A 93 7.49 3.60 -0.85
CA VAL A 93 8.68 2.82 -0.54
C VAL A 93 9.96 3.54 -0.94
N GLY A 94 11.06 3.21 -0.25
CA GLY A 94 12.42 3.49 -0.68
C GLY A 94 12.94 2.37 -1.56
N SER A 95 13.43 2.69 -2.75
CA SER A 95 13.95 1.69 -3.69
C SER A 95 15.40 1.33 -3.40
N MET A 96 15.71 0.04 -3.50
CA MET A 96 17.06 -0.51 -3.46
C MET A 96 17.51 -1.05 -4.83
N CYS A 97 16.62 -1.11 -5.82
CA CYS A 97 16.88 -1.67 -7.15
C CYS A 97 16.71 -0.63 -8.26
N GLU A 98 17.50 -0.75 -9.32
CA GLU A 98 17.48 0.18 -10.46
C GLU A 98 16.21 0.05 -11.32
N GLU A 99 15.54 -1.09 -11.27
CA GLU A 99 14.31 -1.38 -12.01
C GLU A 99 13.11 -0.57 -11.51
N LEU A 100 13.20 -0.03 -10.28
CA LEU A 100 12.15 0.79 -9.68
C LEU A 100 12.69 2.14 -9.21
N PRO A 101 13.11 3.06 -10.07
CA PRO A 101 13.59 4.37 -9.68
C PRO A 101 12.46 5.23 -9.06
N PRO A 102 12.79 6.26 -8.26
CA PRO A 102 11.79 7.21 -7.75
C PRO A 102 10.92 7.80 -8.85
N GLY A 103 9.60 7.87 -8.59
CA GLY A 103 8.58 8.28 -9.55
C GLY A 103 7.97 7.13 -10.35
N SER A 104 8.40 5.89 -10.14
CA SER A 104 7.82 4.70 -10.76
C SER A 104 7.05 3.84 -9.76
N ILE A 105 6.15 3.02 -10.28
CA ILE A 105 5.32 2.10 -9.50
C ILE A 105 5.65 0.67 -9.95
N GLY A 106 5.80 -0.22 -8.97
CA GLY A 106 5.95 -1.64 -9.19
C GLY A 106 4.87 -2.45 -8.49
N VAL A 107 4.90 -3.76 -8.71
CA VAL A 107 3.97 -4.72 -8.12
C VAL A 107 4.74 -5.66 -7.20
N ALA A 108 4.31 -5.71 -5.93
CA ALA A 108 4.90 -6.60 -4.93
C ALA A 108 4.49 -8.06 -5.17
N ALA A 109 5.43 -8.96 -4.93
CA ALA A 109 5.21 -10.41 -4.93
C ALA A 109 5.31 -11.02 -3.54
N ASP A 110 6.11 -10.42 -2.65
CA ASP A 110 6.30 -10.96 -1.31
C ASP A 110 6.66 -9.85 -0.30
N VAL A 111 6.63 -10.21 0.98
CA VAL A 111 6.96 -9.32 2.11
C VAL A 111 7.96 -9.99 3.03
N LEU A 112 9.12 -9.39 3.18
CA LEU A 112 10.09 -9.72 4.21
C LEU A 112 9.75 -8.92 5.48
N ASP A 113 9.00 -9.52 6.41
CA ASP A 113 8.55 -8.87 7.63
C ASP A 113 9.20 -9.53 8.85
N LEU A 114 10.24 -8.89 9.37
CA LEU A 114 10.98 -9.29 10.57
C LEU A 114 10.62 -8.42 11.78
N ALA A 115 9.56 -7.62 11.68
CA ALA A 115 9.11 -6.77 12.77
C ALA A 115 8.66 -7.60 13.99
N GLU A 116 9.03 -7.16 15.17
CA GLU A 116 8.76 -7.89 16.42
C GLU A 116 7.27 -7.85 16.83
N ARG A 117 6.54 -6.78 16.46
CA ARG A 117 5.12 -6.65 16.81
C ARG A 117 4.28 -7.63 16.00
N PRO A 118 3.60 -8.59 16.64
CA PRO A 118 2.65 -9.44 15.93
C PRO A 118 1.43 -8.63 15.52
N TRP A 119 1.03 -8.75 14.27
CA TRP A 119 -0.21 -8.19 13.77
C TRP A 119 -1.21 -9.32 13.52
N THR A 120 -2.24 -9.38 14.37
CA THR A 120 -3.31 -10.39 14.31
C THR A 120 -4.61 -9.77 14.85
N PHE A 121 -5.75 -10.28 14.40
CA PHE A 121 -7.06 -9.96 14.98
C PHE A 121 -7.40 -10.79 16.22
N TYR A 122 -6.57 -11.78 16.54
CA TYR A 122 -6.86 -12.78 17.57
C TYR A 122 -5.83 -12.71 18.70
N ASP A 123 -6.19 -11.99 19.78
CA ASP A 123 -5.31 -11.81 20.93
C ASP A 123 -5.35 -13.00 21.90
N ASP A 124 -6.39 -13.86 21.83
CA ASP A 124 -6.68 -14.93 22.79
C ASP A 124 -6.43 -16.36 22.25
N HIS A 125 -6.23 -16.50 20.93
CA HIS A 125 -5.94 -17.78 20.30
C HIS A 125 -5.09 -17.63 19.04
N ALA A 126 -4.45 -18.70 18.59
CA ALA A 126 -3.64 -18.68 17.38
C ALA A 126 -4.48 -19.02 16.14
N THR A 127 -4.44 -18.13 15.13
CA THR A 127 -4.96 -18.38 13.79
C THR A 127 -3.78 -18.36 12.82
N HIS A 128 -3.55 -19.47 12.15
CA HIS A 128 -2.43 -19.61 11.21
C HIS A 128 -2.91 -19.40 9.78
N ALA A 129 -2.91 -18.15 9.32
CA ALA A 129 -3.19 -17.84 7.92
C ALA A 129 -2.05 -18.32 7.02
N ASP A 130 -2.37 -18.96 5.91
CA ASP A 130 -1.38 -19.30 4.89
C ASP A 130 -0.93 -18.04 4.15
N ARG A 131 0.39 -17.85 4.09
CA ARG A 131 1.04 -16.74 3.40
C ARG A 131 2.08 -17.21 2.39
N THR A 132 1.98 -18.45 1.94
CA THR A 132 2.86 -19.00 0.88
C THR A 132 2.77 -18.16 -0.40
N SER A 133 1.60 -17.59 -0.68
CA SER A 133 1.37 -16.61 -1.73
C SER A 133 0.75 -15.36 -1.11
N CYS A 134 1.56 -14.36 -0.77
CA CYS A 134 1.10 -13.14 -0.10
C CYS A 134 0.11 -12.35 -0.94
N PHE A 135 0.27 -12.38 -2.28
CA PHE A 135 -0.51 -11.57 -3.21
C PHE A 135 -1.12 -12.43 -4.31
N ASN A 136 -2.29 -12.01 -4.80
CA ASN A 136 -3.01 -12.70 -5.88
C ASN A 136 -2.32 -12.44 -7.23
N SER A 137 -1.86 -13.48 -7.90
CA SER A 137 -1.10 -13.37 -9.16
C SER A 137 -1.92 -12.75 -10.29
N GLY A 138 -3.21 -13.12 -10.43
CA GLY A 138 -4.08 -12.56 -11.47
C GLY A 138 -4.28 -11.06 -11.31
N ALA A 139 -4.60 -10.59 -10.09
CA ALA A 139 -4.73 -9.16 -9.81
C ALA A 139 -3.38 -8.42 -9.98
N SER A 140 -2.27 -9.07 -9.62
CA SER A 140 -0.92 -8.52 -9.83
C SER A 140 -0.60 -8.34 -11.32
N GLU A 141 -0.97 -9.30 -12.16
CA GLU A 141 -0.80 -9.22 -13.62
C GLU A 141 -1.66 -8.11 -14.24
N VAL A 142 -2.91 -7.94 -13.78
CA VAL A 142 -3.79 -6.84 -14.21
C VAL A 142 -3.15 -5.49 -13.89
N CYS A 143 -2.67 -5.30 -12.65
CA CYS A 143 -1.98 -4.08 -12.25
C CYS A 143 -0.68 -3.87 -13.03
N ALA A 144 0.12 -4.91 -13.23
CA ALA A 144 1.37 -4.81 -13.98
C ALA A 144 1.12 -4.33 -15.42
N LYS A 145 0.10 -4.87 -16.07
CA LYS A 145 -0.27 -4.43 -17.43
C LYS A 145 -0.73 -2.97 -17.46
N ALA A 146 -1.58 -2.54 -16.53
CA ALA A 146 -2.03 -1.15 -16.45
C ALA A 146 -0.85 -0.19 -16.20
N LEU A 147 0.13 -0.60 -15.39
CA LEU A 147 1.34 0.17 -15.16
C LEU A 147 2.25 0.20 -16.40
N GLU A 148 2.40 -0.90 -17.11
CA GLU A 148 3.15 -0.92 -18.37
C GLU A 148 2.55 0.05 -19.39
N ASP A 149 1.22 0.08 -19.51
CA ASP A 149 0.50 0.99 -20.41
C ASP A 149 0.67 2.46 -20.04
N THR A 150 0.80 2.80 -18.72
CA THR A 150 0.88 4.19 -18.25
C THR A 150 2.30 4.72 -18.09
N GLN A 151 3.26 3.89 -17.75
CA GLN A 151 4.66 4.32 -17.48
C GLN A 151 5.70 3.67 -18.40
N GLY A 152 5.27 2.82 -19.35
CA GLY A 152 6.11 2.21 -20.41
C GLY A 152 6.92 0.99 -19.95
N GLN A 153 7.11 0.81 -18.65
CA GLN A 153 7.77 -0.35 -18.04
C GLN A 153 7.21 -0.58 -16.63
N VAL A 154 7.30 -1.80 -16.16
CA VAL A 154 6.88 -2.15 -14.79
C VAL A 154 7.88 -3.09 -14.15
N ALA A 155 8.29 -2.79 -12.91
CA ALA A 155 8.98 -3.72 -12.05
C ALA A 155 7.92 -4.57 -11.32
N SER A 156 8.02 -5.89 -11.44
CA SER A 156 7.13 -6.84 -10.79
C SER A 156 7.94 -7.95 -10.13
N GLY A 157 7.31 -8.71 -9.24
CA GLY A 157 8.02 -9.72 -8.48
C GLY A 157 8.81 -9.18 -7.29
N LEU A 158 8.54 -7.94 -6.89
CA LEU A 158 9.30 -7.22 -5.87
C LEU A 158 9.04 -7.74 -4.46
N VAL A 159 10.09 -7.87 -3.68
CA VAL A 159 10.05 -8.21 -2.24
C VAL A 159 10.14 -6.93 -1.42
N VAL A 160 9.12 -6.68 -0.58
CA VAL A 160 9.06 -5.50 0.27
C VAL A 160 9.59 -5.82 1.66
N ALA A 161 10.67 -5.18 2.09
CA ALA A 161 11.08 -5.22 3.49
C ALA A 161 10.18 -4.33 4.35
N GLN A 162 9.62 -4.89 5.42
CA GLN A 162 8.84 -4.16 6.41
C GLN A 162 9.74 -3.65 7.52
N CYS A 163 9.79 -2.33 7.69
CA CYS A 163 10.45 -1.67 8.80
C CYS A 163 9.45 -0.96 9.72
N VAL A 164 9.88 -0.66 10.94
CA VAL A 164 8.99 -0.08 11.97
C VAL A 164 8.77 1.42 11.75
N GLY A 165 9.82 2.16 11.32
CA GLY A 165 9.78 3.62 11.29
C GLY A 165 9.73 4.25 12.70
N PRO A 166 9.47 5.56 12.84
CA PRO A 166 9.23 6.51 11.75
C PRO A 166 10.49 7.03 11.07
N GLN A 167 11.67 6.72 11.61
CA GLN A 167 12.94 7.08 10.99
C GLN A 167 13.17 6.24 9.73
N PHE A 168 13.82 6.83 8.75
CA PHE A 168 14.37 6.09 7.62
C PHE A 168 15.50 5.18 8.10
N GLU A 169 15.74 4.12 7.37
CA GLU A 169 16.77 3.13 7.65
C GLU A 169 18.16 3.73 7.45
N THR A 170 19.15 3.20 8.15
CA THR A 170 20.54 3.48 7.90
C THR A 170 21.06 2.73 6.65
N PRO A 171 22.14 3.17 5.99
CA PRO A 171 22.74 2.41 4.89
C PRO A 171 23.10 0.96 5.26
N SER A 172 23.51 0.71 6.52
CA SER A 172 23.85 -0.65 6.99
C SER A 172 22.59 -1.54 7.14
N GLU A 173 21.46 -0.98 7.55
CA GLU A 173 20.18 -1.69 7.58
C GLU A 173 19.72 -2.03 6.16
N ILE A 174 19.84 -1.06 5.24
CA ILE A 174 19.52 -1.28 3.82
C ILE A 174 20.43 -2.38 3.22
N ASP A 175 21.74 -2.36 3.50
CA ASP A 175 22.65 -3.43 3.08
C ASP A 175 22.24 -4.82 3.60
N ALA A 176 21.71 -4.88 4.83
CA ALA A 176 21.26 -6.13 5.41
C ALA A 176 19.95 -6.62 4.76
N LEU A 177 18.99 -5.73 4.53
CA LEU A 177 17.71 -6.05 3.91
C LEU A 177 17.87 -6.53 2.46
N GLU A 178 18.75 -5.88 1.70
CA GLU A 178 19.09 -6.28 0.33
C GLU A 178 19.74 -7.67 0.28
N ARG A 179 20.67 -7.98 1.21
CA ARG A 179 21.26 -9.33 1.33
C ARG A 179 20.24 -10.40 1.72
N LEU A 180 19.16 -10.03 2.38
CA LEU A 180 18.03 -10.92 2.69
C LEU A 180 17.06 -11.08 1.51
N GLY A 181 17.30 -10.40 0.39
CA GLY A 181 16.52 -10.52 -0.84
C GLY A 181 15.39 -9.52 -0.98
N ALA A 182 15.40 -8.40 -0.25
CA ALA A 182 14.44 -7.34 -0.45
C ALA A 182 14.88 -6.39 -1.58
N ASP A 183 13.90 -5.91 -2.35
CA ASP A 183 14.10 -4.96 -3.46
C ASP A 183 13.72 -3.53 -3.07
N VAL A 184 12.80 -3.39 -2.12
CA VAL A 184 12.29 -2.10 -1.63
C VAL A 184 12.03 -2.16 -0.13
N VAL A 185 11.99 -1.00 0.52
CA VAL A 185 11.73 -0.87 1.96
C VAL A 185 10.55 0.03 2.23
N GLY A 186 9.69 -0.35 3.18
CA GLY A 186 8.52 0.42 3.60
C GLY A 186 8.08 0.10 5.03
N MET A 187 7.05 0.81 5.51
CA MET A 187 6.68 0.78 6.93
C MET A 187 5.26 0.26 7.19
N THR A 188 4.51 -0.15 6.15
CA THR A 188 3.05 -0.37 6.31
C THR A 188 2.51 -1.67 5.71
N LEU A 189 3.19 -2.27 4.72
CA LEU A 189 2.66 -3.43 3.99
C LEU A 189 2.68 -4.74 4.80
N GLY A 190 3.68 -4.93 5.65
CA GLY A 190 3.81 -6.13 6.49
C GLY A 190 2.56 -6.39 7.34
N PRO A 191 2.14 -5.43 8.20
CA PRO A 191 0.90 -5.53 8.98
C PRO A 191 -0.33 -5.77 8.12
N GLU A 192 -0.50 -5.03 7.02
CA GLU A 192 -1.65 -5.17 6.12
C GLU A 192 -1.71 -6.58 5.53
N SER A 193 -0.59 -7.09 5.01
CA SER A 193 -0.55 -8.42 4.39
C SER A 193 -0.89 -9.55 5.37
N ARG A 194 -0.48 -9.43 6.65
CA ARG A 194 -0.83 -10.40 7.70
C ARG A 194 -2.33 -10.38 8.00
N LEU A 195 -2.88 -9.20 8.22
CA LEU A 195 -4.28 -9.02 8.60
C LEU A 195 -5.25 -9.35 7.46
N VAL A 196 -4.92 -9.01 6.21
CA VAL A 196 -5.71 -9.37 5.04
C VAL A 196 -5.74 -10.89 4.85
N ALA A 197 -4.58 -11.57 5.04
CA ALA A 197 -4.50 -13.02 5.00
C ALA A 197 -5.39 -13.70 6.06
N GLU A 198 -5.42 -13.17 7.30
CA GLU A 198 -6.32 -13.69 8.35
C GLU A 198 -7.81 -13.53 8.01
N ARG A 199 -8.17 -12.56 7.18
CA ARG A 199 -9.55 -12.39 6.68
C ARG A 199 -9.86 -13.24 5.45
N GLY A 200 -8.87 -13.91 4.87
CA GLY A 200 -9.03 -14.75 3.69
C GLY A 200 -9.45 -13.97 2.44
N ILE A 201 -9.12 -12.70 2.35
CA ILE A 201 -9.46 -11.82 1.22
C ILE A 201 -8.28 -11.83 0.24
N LEU A 202 -8.56 -11.79 -1.07
CA LEU A 202 -7.53 -11.63 -2.08
C LEU A 202 -6.79 -10.30 -1.86
N HIS A 203 -5.47 -10.31 -2.03
CA HIS A 203 -4.63 -9.14 -1.80
C HIS A 203 -3.75 -8.86 -3.01
N VAL A 204 -3.58 -7.60 -3.37
CA VAL A 204 -2.57 -7.12 -4.30
C VAL A 204 -1.91 -5.88 -3.70
N ALA A 205 -0.63 -5.66 -3.97
CA ALA A 205 0.07 -4.48 -3.45
C ALA A 205 0.87 -3.78 -4.54
N LEU A 206 0.65 -2.46 -4.65
CA LEU A 206 1.47 -1.55 -5.43
C LEU A 206 2.52 -0.90 -4.53
N VAL A 207 3.74 -0.79 -5.03
CA VAL A 207 4.86 -0.11 -4.40
C VAL A 207 5.22 1.12 -5.21
N CYS A 208 4.97 2.29 -4.64
CA CYS A 208 5.23 3.59 -5.24
C CYS A 208 6.62 4.06 -4.78
N SER A 209 7.62 4.00 -5.64
CA SER A 209 8.97 4.44 -5.32
C SER A 209 9.01 5.96 -5.16
N SER A 210 9.06 6.43 -3.93
CA SER A 210 9.09 7.87 -3.62
C SER A 210 10.51 8.42 -3.47
N ASN A 211 11.47 7.55 -3.17
CA ASN A 211 12.87 7.90 -2.97
C ASN A 211 13.76 6.68 -3.20
N TRP A 212 15.04 6.91 -3.38
CA TRP A 212 16.04 5.87 -3.18
C TRP A 212 16.17 5.57 -1.69
N ALA A 213 16.32 4.31 -1.30
CA ALA A 213 16.66 3.94 0.07
C ALA A 213 18.01 4.52 0.49
N ALA A 214 18.27 4.62 1.79
CA ALA A 214 19.50 5.21 2.30
C ALA A 214 20.75 4.54 1.71
N GLY A 215 21.66 5.34 1.19
CA GLY A 215 22.87 4.86 0.54
C GLY A 215 22.70 4.34 -0.89
N ARG A 216 21.50 4.48 -1.50
CA ARG A 216 21.21 3.93 -2.85
C ARG A 216 21.02 5.00 -3.93
N THR A 217 21.08 6.29 -3.59
CA THR A 217 21.01 7.36 -4.60
C THR A 217 22.20 7.25 -5.57
N PRO A 218 21.95 7.07 -6.88
CA PRO A 218 23.03 6.94 -7.87
C PRO A 218 23.94 8.17 -7.88
N GLY A 219 25.24 7.95 -7.74
CA GLY A 219 26.25 9.01 -7.72
C GLY A 219 26.29 9.89 -6.45
N SER A 220 25.40 9.67 -5.49
CA SER A 220 25.32 10.44 -4.24
C SER A 220 24.80 9.57 -3.09
N PRO A 221 25.54 8.53 -2.67
CA PRO A 221 25.09 7.63 -1.61
C PRO A 221 24.92 8.30 -0.24
N GLU A 222 25.50 9.49 -0.06
CA GLU A 222 25.35 10.33 1.14
C GLU A 222 24.14 11.26 1.09
N ALA A 223 23.32 11.23 0.02
CA ALA A 223 22.14 12.08 -0.10
C ALA A 223 21.14 11.80 1.03
N GLU A 224 20.70 12.88 1.68
CA GLU A 224 19.66 12.81 2.71
C GLU A 224 18.30 12.53 2.08
N ILE A 225 17.44 11.77 2.81
CA ILE A 225 16.06 11.53 2.44
C ILE A 225 15.18 12.56 3.15
N ASP A 226 14.50 13.39 2.37
CA ASP A 226 13.61 14.43 2.87
C ASP A 226 12.15 14.02 2.71
N HIS A 227 11.37 14.10 3.80
CA HIS A 227 9.98 13.64 3.83
C HIS A 227 9.06 14.46 2.91
N ASP A 228 9.28 15.77 2.79
CA ASP A 228 8.45 16.61 1.92
C ASP A 228 8.66 16.25 0.44
N THR A 229 9.89 15.92 0.06
CA THR A 229 10.23 15.42 -1.27
C THR A 229 9.59 14.05 -1.54
N VAL A 230 9.57 13.17 -0.54
CA VAL A 230 8.89 11.85 -0.59
C VAL A 230 7.38 12.01 -0.84
N ASP A 231 6.71 12.90 -0.10
CA ASP A 231 5.29 13.18 -0.26
C ASP A 231 4.95 13.76 -1.64
N ALA A 232 5.76 14.70 -2.11
CA ALA A 232 5.59 15.31 -3.43
C ALA A 232 5.75 14.28 -4.57
N MET A 233 6.77 13.42 -4.48
CA MET A 233 7.01 12.36 -5.45
C MET A 233 5.87 11.35 -5.47
N ALA A 234 5.41 10.88 -4.31
CA ALA A 234 4.29 9.94 -4.20
C ALA A 234 3.01 10.49 -4.86
N ALA A 235 2.77 11.80 -4.78
CA ALA A 235 1.61 12.43 -5.39
C ALA A 235 1.64 12.37 -6.93
N THR A 236 2.81 12.33 -7.56
CA THR A 236 2.93 12.28 -9.04
C THR A 236 2.45 10.93 -9.62
N MET A 237 2.51 9.87 -8.83
CA MET A 237 2.17 8.51 -9.24
C MET A 237 0.66 8.18 -9.16
N ARG A 238 -0.16 9.10 -8.64
CA ARG A 238 -1.59 8.86 -8.36
C ARG A 238 -2.40 8.51 -9.61
N GLU A 239 -2.08 9.09 -10.76
CA GLU A 239 -2.79 8.82 -12.01
C GLU A 239 -2.66 7.35 -12.42
N SER A 240 -1.45 6.82 -12.43
CA SER A 240 -1.18 5.41 -12.76
C SER A 240 -1.81 4.44 -11.75
N VAL A 241 -1.82 4.82 -10.46
CA VAL A 241 -2.56 4.07 -9.43
C VAL A 241 -4.06 4.03 -9.75
N GLY A 242 -4.65 5.14 -10.17
CA GLY A 242 -6.06 5.22 -10.58
C GLY A 242 -6.37 4.29 -11.76
N GLU A 243 -5.46 4.18 -12.74
CA GLU A 243 -5.63 3.23 -13.85
C GLU A 243 -5.55 1.77 -13.39
N CYS A 244 -4.70 1.43 -12.41
CA CYS A 244 -4.71 0.10 -11.81
C CYS A 244 -6.05 -0.21 -11.14
N VAL A 245 -6.63 0.73 -10.38
CA VAL A 245 -7.95 0.54 -9.76
C VAL A 245 -9.02 0.29 -10.82
N LYS A 246 -9.05 1.08 -11.89
CA LYS A 246 -10.01 0.90 -13.01
C LYS A 246 -9.83 -0.45 -13.70
N ALA A 247 -8.59 -0.88 -13.93
CA ALA A 247 -8.31 -2.18 -14.55
C ALA A 247 -8.75 -3.36 -13.68
N LEU A 248 -8.69 -3.23 -12.34
CA LEU A 248 -9.17 -4.24 -11.42
C LEU A 248 -10.71 -4.32 -11.34
N LEU A 249 -11.45 -3.30 -11.79
CA LEU A 249 -12.91 -3.27 -11.85
C LEU A 249 -13.45 -3.85 -13.17
N SER A 250 -12.62 -3.98 -14.20
CA SER A 250 -13.00 -4.45 -15.55
C SER A 250 -12.85 -5.96 -15.71
#